data_9973b59324b5d82458389fcfd70cac3a
#
_entry.id   9973b59324b5d82458389fcfd70cac3a
#
_cell.length_a   1.000
_cell.length_b   1.000
_cell.length_c   1.000
_cell.angle_alpha   90.00
_cell.angle_beta   90.00
_cell.angle_gamma   90.00
#
_symmetry.space_group_name_H-M   'P 1'
#
loop_
_entity.id
_entity.type
_entity.pdbx_description
1 polymer ?
#
loop_
_entity_poly.entity_id
_entity_poly.type
_entity_poly.pdbx_seq_one_letter_code
_entity_poly.pdbx_strand_id
1 'polypeptide(L)'
;MPTAEHRLGERTAQVICGVLAGPLFASAFTAIGATRPGYDWQRYAVSSLAIGRRGWLQRANFIVAGVLYSCAARGLGRCPRRSLGPRAIPTLVAGVGIGLIGSGVFVTDPVGGFPLGTSDEERSDDTGVAGSAPTREGRLHNICAIPIFAGIPVACLTSAAAAVRSRDYRWACYSAGSSLVTVGSFLFFGRAFGGVSRLAGKGGIFQRISIASGFGWLTALSLRALSSLARR
;
A
#
# COMPACT_ATOMS: atom_id res chain seq x y z
N MET A 1 -34.42 6.07 -13.95
CA MET A 1 -33.08 5.48 -14.15
C MET A 1 -32.07 6.62 -14.34
N PRO A 2 -30.85 6.58 -13.78
CA PRO A 2 -29.87 7.65 -13.97
C PRO A 2 -29.47 7.77 -15.45
N THR A 3 -29.28 9.02 -15.92
CA THR A 3 -28.87 9.32 -17.30
C THR A 3 -27.48 8.77 -17.61
N ALA A 4 -27.11 8.68 -18.88
CA ALA A 4 -25.78 8.26 -19.31
C ALA A 4 -24.69 9.21 -18.77
N GLU A 5 -24.94 10.51 -18.76
CA GLU A 5 -24.05 11.54 -18.22
C GLU A 5 -23.83 11.38 -16.70
N HIS A 6 -24.88 11.12 -15.94
CA HIS A 6 -24.78 10.88 -14.50
C HIS A 6 -23.91 9.65 -14.20
N ARG A 7 -24.06 8.57 -14.95
CA ARG A 7 -23.22 7.36 -14.81
C ARG A 7 -21.77 7.59 -15.20
N LEU A 8 -21.51 8.45 -16.18
CA LEU A 8 -20.15 8.82 -16.57
C LEU A 8 -19.49 9.67 -15.47
N GLY A 9 -20.20 10.66 -14.95
CA GLY A 9 -19.73 11.50 -13.83
C GLY A 9 -19.38 10.69 -12.59
N GLU A 10 -20.28 9.78 -12.17
CA GLU A 10 -20.03 8.87 -11.04
C GLU A 10 -18.77 8.01 -11.24
N ARG A 11 -18.60 7.43 -12.44
CA ARG A 11 -17.42 6.62 -12.77
C ARG A 11 -16.15 7.44 -12.73
N THR A 12 -16.17 8.63 -13.28
CA THR A 12 -15.03 9.56 -13.27
C THR A 12 -14.63 9.90 -11.84
N ALA A 13 -15.57 10.26 -10.98
CA ALA A 13 -15.34 10.55 -9.56
C ALA A 13 -14.71 9.34 -8.84
N GLN A 14 -15.21 8.13 -9.08
CA GLN A 14 -14.66 6.91 -8.51
C GLN A 14 -13.21 6.65 -8.95
N VAL A 15 -12.87 6.88 -10.21
CA VAL A 15 -11.49 6.70 -10.70
C VAL A 15 -10.57 7.79 -10.14
N ILE A 16 -11.05 9.01 -9.94
CA ILE A 16 -10.30 10.10 -9.29
C ILE A 16 -9.89 9.70 -7.86
N CYS A 17 -10.71 8.95 -7.13
CA CYS A 17 -10.31 8.40 -5.83
C CYS A 17 -8.99 7.62 -5.90
N GLY A 18 -8.77 6.86 -6.99
CA GLY A 18 -7.51 6.12 -7.19
C GLY A 18 -6.31 7.01 -7.54
N VAL A 19 -6.56 8.16 -8.19
CA VAL A 19 -5.49 9.15 -8.44
C VAL A 19 -5.04 9.79 -7.12
N LEU A 20 -5.97 10.08 -6.23
CA LEU A 20 -5.72 10.81 -4.99
C LEU A 20 -5.20 9.92 -3.86
N ALA A 21 -5.61 8.64 -3.81
CA ALA A 21 -5.37 7.76 -2.67
C ALA A 21 -3.89 7.62 -2.33
N GLY A 22 -3.03 7.35 -3.31
CA GLY A 22 -1.59 7.18 -3.11
C GLY A 22 -0.89 8.45 -2.62
N PRO A 23 -1.01 9.58 -3.34
CA PRO A 23 -0.43 10.85 -2.91
C PRO A 23 -0.91 11.30 -1.53
N LEU A 24 -2.20 11.23 -1.22
CA LEU A 24 -2.73 11.58 0.10
C LEU A 24 -2.16 10.69 1.19
N PHE A 25 -2.13 9.37 0.98
CA PHE A 25 -1.55 8.43 1.93
C PHE A 25 -0.09 8.74 2.20
N ALA A 26 0.70 8.99 1.15
CA ALA A 26 2.12 9.28 1.26
C ALA A 26 2.39 10.62 1.97
N SER A 27 1.65 11.66 1.63
CA SER A 27 1.77 12.99 2.27
C SER A 27 1.39 12.91 3.75
N ALA A 28 0.31 12.20 4.08
CA ALA A 28 -0.15 12.08 5.46
C ALA A 28 0.87 11.32 6.34
N PHE A 29 1.35 10.14 5.93
CA PHE A 29 2.32 9.42 6.77
C PHE A 29 3.66 10.18 6.88
N THR A 30 4.04 10.94 5.86
CA THR A 30 5.25 11.77 5.91
C THR A 30 5.08 12.89 6.95
N ALA A 31 3.96 13.61 6.93
CA ALA A 31 3.66 14.66 7.90
C ALA A 31 3.55 14.10 9.32
N ILE A 32 2.85 12.97 9.50
CA ILE A 32 2.72 12.29 10.79
C ILE A 32 4.10 11.88 11.32
N GLY A 33 4.94 11.28 10.47
CA GLY A 33 6.28 10.85 10.83
C GLY A 33 7.20 12.02 11.19
N ALA A 34 7.15 13.13 10.45
CA ALA A 34 7.94 14.33 10.71
C ALA A 34 7.60 15.00 12.06
N THR A 35 6.36 14.83 12.54
CA THR A 35 5.89 15.42 13.81
C THR A 35 5.90 14.44 14.97
N ARG A 36 6.34 13.18 14.74
CA ARG A 36 6.33 12.12 15.76
C ARG A 36 7.64 12.08 16.53
N PRO A 37 7.67 12.39 17.84
CA PRO A 37 8.90 12.30 18.63
C PRO A 37 9.54 10.91 18.59
N GLY A 38 10.85 10.86 18.37
CA GLY A 38 11.64 9.64 18.31
C GLY A 38 11.41 8.74 17.09
N TYR A 39 10.61 9.17 16.13
CA TYR A 39 10.40 8.41 14.91
C TYR A 39 11.46 8.73 13.86
N ASP A 40 12.30 7.75 13.58
CA ASP A 40 13.26 7.79 12.48
C ASP A 40 12.64 7.15 11.23
N TRP A 41 12.35 7.96 10.23
CA TRP A 41 11.73 7.53 8.97
C TRP A 41 12.59 6.58 8.15
N GLN A 42 13.91 6.61 8.33
CA GLN A 42 14.82 5.70 7.65
C GLN A 42 14.74 4.29 8.26
N ARG A 43 14.63 4.23 9.57
CA ARG A 43 14.66 3.01 10.36
C ARG A 43 13.29 2.37 10.50
N TYR A 44 12.27 3.15 10.89
CA TYR A 44 10.99 2.58 11.33
C TYR A 44 9.97 2.47 10.19
N ALA A 45 9.15 1.43 10.29
CA ALA A 45 8.07 1.18 9.35
C ALA A 45 7.00 2.29 9.40
N VAL A 46 6.32 2.53 8.27
CA VAL A 46 5.17 3.43 8.19
C VAL A 46 4.04 2.94 9.09
N SER A 47 3.83 1.63 9.19
CA SER A 47 2.82 1.04 10.07
C SER A 47 3.10 1.28 11.56
N SER A 48 4.37 1.43 11.98
CA SER A 48 4.72 1.76 13.35
C SER A 48 4.16 3.10 13.83
N LEU A 49 3.84 4.02 12.92
CA LEU A 49 3.15 5.28 13.22
C LEU A 49 1.73 5.06 13.79
N ALA A 50 1.14 3.86 13.57
CA ALA A 50 -0.17 3.50 14.13
C ALA A 50 -0.15 3.14 15.62
N ILE A 51 1.06 3.02 16.23
CA ILE A 51 1.24 2.60 17.63
C ILE A 51 1.20 3.81 18.56
N GLY A 52 0.65 3.63 19.76
CA GLY A 52 0.64 4.63 20.84
C GLY A 52 -0.42 5.72 20.67
N ARG A 53 -0.35 6.74 21.55
CA ARG A 53 -1.41 7.74 21.78
C ARG A 53 -1.81 8.56 20.54
N ARG A 54 -0.87 8.84 19.63
CA ARG A 54 -1.11 9.54 18.34
C ARG A 54 -1.28 8.58 17.16
N GLY A 55 -1.30 7.26 17.40
CA GLY A 55 -1.41 6.22 16.37
C GLY A 55 -2.71 6.30 15.57
N TRP A 56 -3.78 6.89 16.15
CA TRP A 56 -5.06 7.06 15.47
C TRP A 56 -4.96 7.85 14.16
N LEU A 57 -4.01 8.79 14.04
CA LEU A 57 -3.79 9.56 12.80
C LEU A 57 -3.37 8.64 11.64
N GLN A 58 -2.41 7.75 11.89
CA GLN A 58 -1.97 6.80 10.87
C GLN A 58 -3.03 5.72 10.59
N ARG A 59 -3.77 5.30 11.61
CA ARG A 59 -4.91 4.38 11.45
C ARG A 59 -5.99 5.01 10.56
N ALA A 60 -6.33 6.27 10.80
CA ALA A 60 -7.26 7.03 9.95
C ALA A 60 -6.72 7.17 8.51
N ASN A 61 -5.42 7.44 8.35
CA ASN A 61 -4.78 7.50 7.04
C ASN A 61 -4.91 6.18 6.26
N PHE A 62 -4.69 5.04 6.90
CA PHE A 62 -4.92 3.71 6.32
C PHE A 62 -6.37 3.51 5.88
N ILE A 63 -7.34 3.83 6.76
CA ILE A 63 -8.77 3.67 6.48
C ILE A 63 -9.19 4.56 5.31
N VAL A 64 -8.81 5.83 5.32
CA VAL A 64 -9.15 6.78 4.24
C VAL A 64 -8.59 6.30 2.90
N ALA A 65 -7.30 5.93 2.85
CA ALA A 65 -6.69 5.41 1.64
C ALA A 65 -7.38 4.12 1.17
N GLY A 66 -7.75 3.24 2.10
CA GLY A 66 -8.47 2.00 1.81
C GLY A 66 -9.86 2.24 1.22
N VAL A 67 -10.62 3.19 1.76
CA VAL A 67 -11.93 3.62 1.22
C VAL A 67 -11.76 4.18 -0.19
N LEU A 68 -10.76 5.05 -0.41
CA LEU A 68 -10.50 5.64 -1.72
C LEU A 68 -10.14 4.55 -2.76
N TYR A 69 -9.29 3.57 -2.43
CA TYR A 69 -8.96 2.47 -3.34
C TYR A 69 -10.15 1.53 -3.58
N SER A 70 -10.98 1.28 -2.57
CA SER A 70 -12.21 0.50 -2.74
C SER A 70 -13.21 1.20 -3.67
N CYS A 71 -13.32 2.52 -3.57
CA CYS A 71 -14.08 3.34 -4.48
C CYS A 71 -13.51 3.30 -5.90
N ALA A 72 -12.18 3.47 -6.03
CA ALA A 72 -11.47 3.41 -7.30
C ALA A 72 -11.65 2.05 -8.01
N ALA A 73 -11.60 0.95 -7.27
CA ALA A 73 -11.80 -0.39 -7.81
C ALA A 73 -13.15 -0.54 -8.52
N ARG A 74 -14.23 0.05 -7.96
CA ARG A 74 -15.56 0.08 -8.60
C ARG A 74 -15.54 0.86 -9.90
N GLY A 75 -14.90 2.05 -9.92
CA GLY A 75 -14.74 2.86 -11.11
C GLY A 75 -13.94 2.15 -12.21
N LEU A 76 -12.79 1.58 -11.83
CA LEU A 76 -11.93 0.81 -12.72
C LEU A 76 -12.64 -0.41 -13.31
N GLY A 77 -13.46 -1.12 -12.52
CA GLY A 77 -14.23 -2.27 -12.98
C GLY A 77 -15.26 -1.95 -14.07
N ARG A 78 -15.66 -0.68 -14.16
CA ARG A 78 -16.60 -0.17 -15.17
C ARG A 78 -15.90 0.45 -16.37
N CYS A 79 -14.55 0.55 -16.37
CA CYS A 79 -13.77 1.06 -17.50
C CYS A 79 -13.57 0.01 -18.58
N PRO A 80 -13.36 0.44 -19.86
CA PRO A 80 -13.10 -0.48 -20.95
C PRO A 80 -11.84 -1.30 -20.74
N ARG A 81 -11.92 -2.61 -20.97
CA ARG A 81 -10.79 -3.54 -20.79
C ARG A 81 -9.58 -3.24 -21.66
N ARG A 82 -9.80 -2.69 -22.85
CA ARG A 82 -8.70 -2.30 -23.76
C ARG A 82 -7.73 -1.30 -23.11
N SER A 83 -8.21 -0.52 -22.13
CA SER A 83 -7.40 0.50 -21.46
C SER A 83 -6.70 0.00 -20.20
N LEU A 84 -7.27 -0.99 -19.50
CA LEU A 84 -6.84 -1.40 -18.15
C LEU A 84 -6.32 -2.84 -18.07
N GLY A 85 -6.70 -3.70 -19.06
CA GLY A 85 -6.38 -5.13 -19.01
C GLY A 85 -7.47 -5.99 -18.33
N PRO A 86 -7.09 -7.15 -17.76
CA PRO A 86 -8.02 -8.14 -17.24
C PRO A 86 -8.90 -7.66 -16.08
N ARG A 87 -10.05 -8.35 -15.87
CA ARG A 87 -10.96 -8.11 -14.72
C ARG A 87 -10.31 -8.33 -13.36
N ALA A 88 -9.24 -9.09 -13.30
CA ALA A 88 -8.48 -9.31 -12.06
C ALA A 88 -7.93 -8.00 -11.45
N ILE A 89 -7.58 -7.00 -12.27
CA ILE A 89 -6.98 -5.76 -11.78
C ILE A 89 -7.91 -4.99 -10.84
N PRO A 90 -9.17 -4.67 -11.17
CA PRO A 90 -10.08 -4.03 -10.22
C PRO A 90 -10.30 -4.84 -8.94
N THR A 91 -10.34 -6.18 -9.03
CA THR A 91 -10.46 -7.06 -7.86
C THR A 91 -9.24 -6.96 -6.96
N LEU A 92 -8.03 -6.95 -7.53
CA LEU A 92 -6.79 -6.77 -6.78
C LEU A 92 -6.73 -5.39 -6.12
N VAL A 93 -7.17 -4.33 -6.82
CA VAL A 93 -7.27 -2.97 -6.25
C VAL A 93 -8.30 -2.92 -5.09
N ALA A 94 -9.42 -3.63 -5.21
CA ALA A 94 -10.37 -3.78 -4.11
C ALA A 94 -9.74 -4.49 -2.91
N GLY A 95 -8.95 -5.54 -3.15
CA GLY A 95 -8.18 -6.24 -2.12
C GLY A 95 -7.20 -5.30 -1.41
N VAL A 96 -6.50 -4.42 -2.16
CA VAL A 96 -5.64 -3.38 -1.57
C VAL A 96 -6.44 -2.44 -0.66
N GLY A 97 -7.62 -2.00 -1.12
CA GLY A 97 -8.49 -1.14 -0.32
C GLY A 97 -8.94 -1.80 0.98
N ILE A 98 -9.39 -3.05 0.93
CA ILE A 98 -9.77 -3.84 2.11
C ILE A 98 -8.58 -4.07 3.03
N GLY A 99 -7.41 -4.40 2.47
CA GLY A 99 -6.18 -4.60 3.23
C GLY A 99 -5.76 -3.34 3.99
N LEU A 100 -5.84 -2.17 3.37
CA LEU A 100 -5.56 -0.88 4.02
C LEU A 100 -6.57 -0.59 5.15
N ILE A 101 -7.87 -0.82 4.94
CA ILE A 101 -8.87 -0.66 6.01
C ILE A 101 -8.54 -1.58 7.18
N GLY A 102 -8.24 -2.85 6.92
CA GLY A 102 -7.85 -3.80 7.94
C GLY A 102 -6.56 -3.39 8.67
N SER A 103 -5.55 -2.86 7.95
CA SER A 103 -4.33 -2.32 8.55
C SER A 103 -4.56 -1.08 9.42
N GLY A 104 -5.65 -0.35 9.19
CA GLY A 104 -6.08 0.75 10.07
C GLY A 104 -6.89 0.30 11.29
N VAL A 105 -7.61 -0.83 11.17
CA VAL A 105 -8.39 -1.43 12.26
C VAL A 105 -7.47 -2.19 13.22
N PHE A 106 -6.63 -3.09 12.71
CA PHE A 106 -5.69 -3.88 13.49
C PHE A 106 -4.35 -3.16 13.58
N VAL A 107 -3.82 -3.02 14.79
CA VAL A 107 -2.55 -2.34 15.03
C VAL A 107 -1.41 -3.35 14.88
N THR A 108 -0.33 -2.93 14.19
CA THR A 108 0.89 -3.74 14.09
C THR A 108 1.59 -3.85 15.43
N ASP A 109 2.31 -4.93 15.65
CA ASP A 109 3.23 -5.04 16.78
C ASP A 109 4.41 -4.07 16.62
N PRO A 110 5.02 -3.60 17.73
CA PRO A 110 6.27 -2.84 17.70
C PRO A 110 7.37 -3.61 16.95
N VAL A 111 8.08 -2.95 16.07
CA VAL A 111 9.20 -3.53 15.31
C VAL A 111 10.38 -2.57 15.31
N GLY A 112 11.58 -3.10 15.59
CA GLY A 112 12.82 -2.33 15.50
C GLY A 112 13.00 -1.30 16.61
N GLY A 113 12.31 -1.44 17.76
CA GLY A 113 12.46 -0.57 18.93
C GLY A 113 11.65 0.73 18.88
N PHE A 114 10.58 0.80 18.09
CA PHE A 114 9.66 1.93 18.14
C PHE A 114 8.24 1.46 18.50
N PRO A 115 7.53 2.16 19.42
CA PRO A 115 7.90 3.42 20.14
C PRO A 115 9.10 3.24 21.08
N LEU A 116 9.84 4.36 21.34
CA LEU A 116 10.96 4.33 22.26
C LEU A 116 10.53 3.80 23.64
N GLY A 117 11.30 2.89 24.22
CA GLY A 117 10.96 2.20 25.48
C GLY A 117 10.30 0.83 25.27
N THR A 118 9.96 0.44 24.06
CA THR A 118 9.64 -0.94 23.71
C THR A 118 10.93 -1.64 23.30
N SER A 119 11.81 -1.94 24.24
CA SER A 119 12.98 -2.80 24.01
C SER A 119 12.48 -4.21 23.71
N ASP A 120 13.20 -4.91 22.81
CA ASP A 120 12.96 -6.34 22.56
C ASP A 120 13.16 -7.15 23.88
N GLU A 121 13.79 -6.54 24.91
CA GLU A 121 13.99 -7.07 26.25
C GLU A 121 12.72 -7.04 27.14
N GLU A 122 11.83 -6.05 27.01
CA GLU A 122 10.53 -6.06 27.71
C GLU A 122 9.53 -7.07 27.13
N ARG A 123 9.85 -7.68 25.99
CA ARG A 123 9.11 -8.80 25.39
C ARG A 123 9.65 -10.18 25.82
N SER A 124 10.72 -10.26 26.55
CA SER A 124 11.11 -11.49 27.22
C SER A 124 10.25 -11.59 28.48
N ASP A 125 9.19 -12.40 28.42
CA ASP A 125 8.64 -12.98 29.63
C ASP A 125 9.74 -13.83 30.30
N ASP A 126 9.58 -14.17 31.58
CA ASP A 126 10.52 -14.86 32.46
C ASP A 126 11.18 -16.16 31.89
N THR A 127 10.94 -16.50 30.65
CA THR A 127 11.44 -17.72 29.98
C THR A 127 12.70 -17.52 29.15
N GLY A 128 13.22 -16.27 29.02
CA GLY A 128 14.50 -15.99 28.35
C GLY A 128 14.52 -16.25 26.83
N VAL A 129 13.35 -16.40 26.20
CA VAL A 129 13.23 -16.61 24.75
C VAL A 129 13.09 -15.26 24.05
N ALA A 130 14.13 -14.79 23.40
CA ALA A 130 14.07 -13.62 22.53
C ALA A 130 13.05 -13.85 21.42
N GLY A 131 11.93 -13.08 21.45
CA GLY A 131 10.89 -13.14 20.43
C GLY A 131 9.54 -13.63 20.95
N SER A 132 8.80 -12.78 21.67
CA SER A 132 7.40 -13.09 21.96
C SER A 132 6.63 -13.30 20.65
N ALA A 133 5.77 -14.34 20.63
CA ALA A 133 4.91 -14.62 19.46
C ALA A 133 4.10 -13.35 19.08
N PRO A 134 3.88 -13.10 17.77
CA PRO A 134 3.09 -11.95 17.34
C PRO A 134 1.73 -11.92 18.01
N THR A 135 1.28 -10.75 18.45
CA THR A 135 -0.07 -10.59 19.00
C THR A 135 -1.13 -10.96 17.98
N ARG A 136 -2.37 -11.22 18.43
CA ARG A 136 -3.49 -11.46 17.53
C ARG A 136 -3.71 -10.27 16.58
N GLU A 137 -3.64 -9.04 17.09
CA GLU A 137 -3.79 -7.83 16.29
C GLU A 137 -2.65 -7.68 15.26
N GLY A 138 -1.39 -7.86 15.68
CA GLY A 138 -0.25 -7.80 14.76
C GLY A 138 -0.32 -8.85 13.66
N ARG A 139 -0.77 -10.08 13.98
CA ARG A 139 -1.01 -11.11 12.95
C ARG A 139 -2.10 -10.70 11.96
N LEU A 140 -3.23 -10.15 12.43
CA LEU A 140 -4.30 -9.66 11.56
C LEU A 140 -3.83 -8.48 10.71
N HIS A 141 -3.05 -7.55 11.29
CA HIS A 141 -2.42 -6.47 10.52
C HIS A 141 -1.55 -7.01 9.38
N ASN A 142 -0.71 -7.99 9.67
CA ASN A 142 0.18 -8.60 8.66
C ASN A 142 -0.61 -9.32 7.56
N ILE A 143 -1.70 -10.03 7.91
CA ILE A 143 -2.61 -10.64 6.92
C ILE A 143 -3.24 -9.56 6.04
N CYS A 144 -3.71 -8.46 6.63
CA CYS A 144 -4.27 -7.33 5.89
C CYS A 144 -3.23 -6.63 5.00
N ALA A 145 -1.95 -6.71 5.32
CA ALA A 145 -0.88 -6.17 4.49
C ALA A 145 -0.59 -7.01 3.22
N ILE A 146 -0.97 -8.30 3.19
CA ILE A 146 -0.73 -9.19 2.04
C ILE A 146 -1.33 -8.63 0.73
N PRO A 147 -2.59 -8.21 0.65
CA PRO A 147 -3.13 -7.63 -0.57
C PRO A 147 -2.39 -6.38 -1.03
N ILE A 148 -1.76 -5.64 -0.12
CA ILE A 148 -0.99 -4.44 -0.45
C ILE A 148 0.34 -4.84 -1.09
N PHE A 149 1.16 -5.64 -0.40
CA PHE A 149 2.53 -5.93 -0.82
C PHE A 149 2.66 -7.11 -1.79
N ALA A 150 1.66 -7.97 -1.90
CA ALA A 150 1.58 -9.03 -2.90
C ALA A 150 0.56 -8.72 -4.02
N GLY A 151 -0.59 -8.15 -3.67
CA GLY A 151 -1.66 -7.87 -4.64
C GLY A 151 -1.29 -6.79 -5.65
N ILE A 152 -0.61 -5.70 -5.23
CA ILE A 152 -0.15 -4.66 -6.16
C ILE A 152 0.85 -5.22 -7.19
N PRO A 153 1.93 -5.93 -6.81
CA PRO A 153 2.82 -6.56 -7.78
C PRO A 153 2.12 -7.50 -8.77
N VAL A 154 1.18 -8.30 -8.29
CA VAL A 154 0.37 -9.18 -9.15
C VAL A 154 -0.47 -8.36 -10.14
N ALA A 155 -1.08 -7.26 -9.70
CA ALA A 155 -1.82 -6.35 -10.57
C ALA A 155 -0.90 -5.71 -11.63
N CYS A 156 0.32 -5.29 -11.24
CA CYS A 156 1.34 -4.76 -12.14
C CYS A 156 1.70 -5.78 -13.23
N LEU A 157 2.05 -7.02 -12.85
CA LEU A 157 2.42 -8.07 -13.80
C LEU A 157 1.25 -8.46 -14.72
N THR A 158 0.04 -8.54 -14.18
CA THR A 158 -1.18 -8.81 -14.95
C THR A 158 -1.42 -7.71 -15.98
N SER A 159 -1.21 -6.45 -15.60
CA SER A 159 -1.30 -5.29 -16.50
C SER A 159 -0.19 -5.29 -17.54
N ALA A 160 1.05 -5.62 -17.15
CA ALA A 160 2.18 -5.73 -18.06
C ALA A 160 1.93 -6.80 -19.13
N ALA A 161 1.47 -7.98 -18.74
CA ALA A 161 1.15 -9.07 -19.67
C ALA A 161 0.04 -8.67 -20.67
N ALA A 162 -0.98 -7.94 -20.21
CA ALA A 162 -2.01 -7.41 -21.11
C ALA A 162 -1.47 -6.34 -22.07
N ALA A 163 -0.58 -5.48 -21.59
CA ALA A 163 0.06 -4.43 -22.39
C ALA A 163 0.97 -5.00 -23.47
N VAL A 164 1.72 -6.07 -23.18
CA VAL A 164 2.51 -6.78 -24.22
C VAL A 164 1.61 -7.30 -25.34
N ARG A 165 0.46 -7.92 -25.00
CA ARG A 165 -0.50 -8.42 -26.00
C ARG A 165 -1.10 -7.32 -26.88
N SER A 166 -1.25 -6.10 -26.32
CA SER A 166 -1.72 -4.91 -27.05
C SER A 166 -0.60 -4.08 -27.67
N ARG A 167 0.65 -4.55 -27.62
CA ARG A 167 1.86 -3.88 -28.12
C ARG A 167 2.14 -2.52 -27.48
N ASP A 168 1.63 -2.29 -26.26
CA ASP A 168 1.95 -1.12 -25.44
C ASP A 168 3.16 -1.42 -24.55
N TYR A 169 4.32 -1.53 -25.17
CA TYR A 169 5.56 -1.92 -24.49
C TYR A 169 6.00 -0.91 -23.42
N ARG A 170 5.69 0.39 -23.60
CA ARG A 170 6.02 1.42 -22.61
C ARG A 170 5.28 1.16 -21.29
N TRP A 171 3.99 0.88 -21.37
CA TRP A 171 3.20 0.54 -20.18
C TRP A 171 3.58 -0.82 -19.59
N ALA A 172 3.92 -1.79 -20.46
CA ALA A 172 4.39 -3.10 -20.02
C ALA A 172 5.68 -2.99 -19.20
N CYS A 173 6.70 -2.28 -19.70
CA CYS A 173 7.96 -2.08 -18.99
C CYS A 173 7.77 -1.32 -17.69
N TYR A 174 6.97 -0.24 -17.68
CA TYR A 174 6.66 0.52 -16.48
C TYR A 174 5.99 -0.37 -15.42
N SER A 175 4.99 -1.15 -15.81
CA SER A 175 4.26 -2.02 -14.88
C SER A 175 5.15 -3.14 -14.34
N ALA A 176 5.95 -3.80 -15.19
CA ALA A 176 6.89 -4.83 -14.75
C ALA A 176 7.98 -4.28 -13.83
N GLY A 177 8.55 -3.11 -14.17
CA GLY A 177 9.52 -2.40 -13.35
C GLY A 177 8.95 -2.00 -11.99
N SER A 178 7.72 -1.49 -11.94
CA SER A 178 7.04 -1.16 -10.68
C SER A 178 6.82 -2.40 -9.81
N SER A 179 6.46 -3.54 -10.41
CA SER A 179 6.35 -4.80 -9.66
C SER A 179 7.68 -5.21 -9.04
N LEU A 180 8.75 -5.18 -9.85
CA LEU A 180 10.09 -5.58 -9.41
C LEU A 180 10.60 -4.68 -8.26
N VAL A 181 10.44 -3.36 -8.39
CA VAL A 181 10.84 -2.39 -7.35
C VAL A 181 10.02 -2.60 -6.08
N THR A 182 8.68 -2.79 -6.20
CA THR A 182 7.81 -3.01 -5.05
C THR A 182 8.19 -4.27 -4.28
N VAL A 183 8.34 -5.41 -4.98
CA VAL A 183 8.72 -6.68 -4.35
C VAL A 183 10.14 -6.63 -3.80
N GLY A 184 11.11 -6.17 -4.61
CA GLY A 184 12.51 -6.13 -4.22
C GLY A 184 12.73 -5.27 -2.96
N SER A 185 12.14 -4.08 -2.95
CA SER A 185 12.23 -3.20 -1.77
C SER A 185 11.52 -3.79 -0.55
N PHE A 186 10.39 -4.47 -0.72
CA PHE A 186 9.70 -5.12 0.38
C PHE A 186 10.49 -6.31 0.97
N LEU A 187 11.19 -7.06 0.13
CA LEU A 187 12.10 -8.11 0.59
C LEU A 187 13.29 -7.54 1.38
N PHE A 188 13.85 -6.41 0.93
CA PHE A 188 14.91 -5.71 1.69
C PHE A 188 14.37 -5.15 3.01
N PHE A 189 13.14 -4.64 3.03
CA PHE A 189 12.46 -4.25 4.27
C PHE A 189 12.42 -5.43 5.26
N GLY A 190 11.95 -6.60 4.85
CA GLY A 190 11.91 -7.79 5.71
C GLY A 190 13.30 -8.18 6.23
N ARG A 191 14.33 -8.15 5.36
CA ARG A 191 15.71 -8.45 5.77
C ARG A 191 16.30 -7.44 6.75
N ALA A 192 15.90 -6.16 6.65
CA ALA A 192 16.38 -5.11 7.55
C ALA A 192 15.93 -5.33 9.01
N PHE A 193 14.80 -6.00 9.21
CA PHE A 193 14.32 -6.39 10.54
C PHE A 193 14.69 -7.82 10.92
N GLY A 194 15.14 -8.65 9.98
CA GLY A 194 15.57 -10.03 10.18
C GLY A 194 17.04 -10.20 10.62
N GLY A 195 17.69 -9.14 11.11
CA GLY A 195 19.05 -9.22 11.68
C GLY A 195 20.20 -9.14 10.68
N VAL A 196 19.94 -8.83 9.40
CA VAL A 196 21.03 -8.59 8.41
C VAL A 196 21.70 -7.26 8.69
N SER A 197 22.88 -7.30 9.32
CA SER A 197 23.59 -6.12 9.85
C SER A 197 23.79 -4.97 8.86
N ARG A 198 24.05 -5.27 7.57
CA ARG A 198 24.27 -4.25 6.52
C ARG A 198 22.99 -3.46 6.17
N LEU A 199 21.81 -3.99 6.46
CA LEU A 199 20.51 -3.37 6.20
C LEU A 199 19.86 -2.84 7.48
N ALA A 200 20.46 -3.13 8.64
CA ALA A 200 19.95 -2.65 9.93
C ALA A 200 19.82 -1.12 9.91
N GLY A 201 18.72 -0.62 10.44
CA GLY A 201 18.43 0.83 10.46
C GLY A 201 17.93 1.43 9.14
N LYS A 202 17.74 0.65 8.06
CA LYS A 202 17.24 1.13 6.75
C LYS A 202 15.87 0.57 6.35
N GLY A 203 15.21 -0.16 7.23
CA GLY A 203 13.92 -0.79 6.95
C GLY A 203 12.84 0.19 6.50
N GLY A 204 12.76 1.35 7.16
CA GLY A 204 11.80 2.39 6.81
C GLY A 204 11.98 2.94 5.39
N ILE A 205 13.22 3.08 4.91
CA ILE A 205 13.51 3.50 3.52
C ILE A 205 12.95 2.48 2.54
N PHE A 206 13.28 1.20 2.72
CA PHE A 206 12.86 0.15 1.79
C PHE A 206 11.34 0.00 1.73
N GLN A 207 10.64 0.11 2.87
CA GLN A 207 9.19 0.09 2.86
C GLN A 207 8.60 1.28 2.09
N ARG A 208 9.18 2.48 2.24
CA ARG A 208 8.73 3.69 1.52
C ARG A 208 8.95 3.57 0.02
N ILE A 209 10.08 3.01 -0.41
CA ILE A 209 10.34 2.75 -1.84
C ILE A 209 9.27 1.77 -2.38
N SER A 210 8.97 0.71 -1.65
CA SER A 210 7.93 -0.25 -2.02
C SER A 210 6.56 0.42 -2.14
N ILE A 211 6.17 1.23 -1.14
CA ILE A 211 4.91 2.00 -1.14
C ILE A 211 4.88 3.00 -2.30
N ALA A 212 5.94 3.78 -2.49
CA ALA A 212 5.99 4.80 -3.54
C ALA A 212 5.87 4.17 -4.94
N SER A 213 6.56 3.06 -5.19
CA SER A 213 6.48 2.34 -6.45
C SER A 213 5.08 1.75 -6.68
N GLY A 214 4.54 1.02 -5.70
CA GLY A 214 3.25 0.35 -5.85
C GLY A 214 2.08 1.32 -5.93
N PHE A 215 2.03 2.32 -5.05
CA PHE A 215 0.93 3.31 -5.03
C PHE A 215 1.09 4.32 -6.18
N GLY A 216 2.31 4.64 -6.58
CA GLY A 216 2.59 5.42 -7.79
C GLY A 216 2.06 4.72 -9.05
N TRP A 217 2.23 3.39 -9.13
CA TRP A 217 1.65 2.61 -10.23
C TRP A 217 0.11 2.62 -10.20
N LEU A 218 -0.53 2.48 -9.02
CA LEU A 218 -1.99 2.57 -8.89
C LEU A 218 -2.52 3.95 -9.30
N THR A 219 -1.80 5.02 -8.96
CA THR A 219 -2.09 6.39 -9.42
C THR A 219 -2.00 6.49 -10.95
N ALA A 220 -0.92 5.98 -11.55
CA ALA A 220 -0.73 5.99 -13.00
C ALA A 220 -1.79 5.15 -13.73
N LEU A 221 -2.18 3.99 -13.19
CA LEU A 221 -3.28 3.18 -13.69
C LEU A 221 -4.60 3.96 -13.71
N SER A 222 -4.89 4.68 -12.63
CA SER A 222 -6.10 5.49 -12.50
C SER A 222 -6.10 6.68 -13.47
N LEU A 223 -4.96 7.36 -13.66
CA LEU A 223 -4.81 8.40 -14.67
C LEU A 223 -5.01 7.86 -16.10
N ARG A 224 -4.47 6.68 -16.39
CA ARG A 224 -4.69 6.00 -17.68
C ARG A 224 -6.18 5.67 -17.91
N ALA A 225 -6.89 5.25 -16.87
CA ALA A 225 -8.32 5.03 -16.92
C ALA A 225 -9.11 6.31 -17.21
N LEU A 226 -8.79 7.41 -16.51
CA LEU A 226 -9.41 8.73 -16.76
C LEU A 226 -9.20 9.21 -18.18
N SER A 227 -7.96 9.11 -18.70
CA SER A 227 -7.65 9.47 -20.09
C SER A 227 -8.46 8.66 -21.11
N SER A 228 -8.84 7.43 -20.77
CA SER A 228 -9.68 6.60 -21.64
C SER A 228 -11.17 6.96 -21.58
N LEU A 229 -11.63 7.53 -20.46
CA LEU A 229 -13.00 8.03 -20.29
C LEU A 229 -13.19 9.38 -21.02
N ALA A 230 -12.19 10.26 -20.98
CA ALA A 230 -12.23 11.58 -21.61
C ALA A 230 -12.22 11.52 -23.14
N ARG A 231 -11.79 10.42 -23.76
CA ARG A 231 -11.76 10.23 -25.22
C ARG A 231 -13.06 9.66 -25.81
N ARG A 232 -14.13 9.59 -25.03
CA ARG A 232 -15.45 9.08 -25.46
C ARG A 232 -16.52 10.15 -25.43
#